data_e8634559f737fba0b04da747f1f726be
#
_entry.id   e8634559f737fba0b04da747f1f726be
#
_cell.length_a   1.000
_cell.length_b   1.000
_cell.length_c   1.000
_cell.angle_alpha   90.00
_cell.angle_beta   90.00
_cell.angle_gamma   90.00
#
_symmetry.space_group_name_H-M   'P 1'
#
loop_
_entity.id
_entity.type
_entity.pdbx_description
1 polymer ?
#
loop_
_entity_poly.entity_id
_entity_poly.type
_entity_poly.pdbx_seq_one_letter_code
_entity_poly.pdbx_strand_id
1 'polypeptide(L)'
;IEEVIHNNKRLVTFTPVLRERLGHHIHGEIWATKIKETLLELGLLERPLHIISANMHSVMNTLYAPTSLTTELKKKNIDAIYEDLSNSASGKLRTKVMKTALANGMTYLEDKSGANINVQIFDIAKLDKSLEAKTAPVIMVMDYAFGEQAYETMDELLKPYTTESGTTLMNVKSVSIMGKAGILQGGKGDIMIPNAHLFEGTADNYPFVNELKVEDLENQGLDVYDGSMITVMGTSLQNKDILRFFHHSTWNVIGLEMEGAHYQKAIQAASRIRGSIKDDVKVRYAYYASDNPLETGSTLASGGLGTTGVKPTYLITKKILEQILN
;
A
#
# COMPACT_ATOMS: atom_id res chain seq x y z
N ILE A 1 -28.90 20.79 0.52
CA ILE A 1 -28.31 21.17 1.82
C ILE A 1 -28.69 22.62 2.15
N GLU A 2 -28.44 23.57 1.26
CA GLU A 2 -28.73 25.01 1.46
C GLU A 2 -30.20 25.28 1.82
N GLU A 3 -31.16 24.61 1.19
CA GLU A 3 -32.60 24.71 1.53
C GLU A 3 -32.91 24.16 2.92
N VAL A 4 -32.17 23.15 3.39
CA VAL A 4 -32.36 22.61 4.74
C VAL A 4 -31.79 23.57 5.81
N ILE A 5 -30.61 24.11 5.54
CA ILE A 5 -29.87 24.95 6.49
C ILE A 5 -30.48 26.35 6.60
N HIS A 6 -30.81 26.99 5.46
CA HIS A 6 -31.19 28.40 5.41
C HIS A 6 -32.69 28.64 5.27
N ASN A 7 -33.42 27.73 4.67
CA ASN A 7 -34.85 27.98 4.37
C ASN A 7 -35.80 27.11 5.17
N ASN A 8 -35.35 26.13 5.94
CA ASN A 8 -36.17 25.21 6.73
C ASN A 8 -37.34 24.56 5.95
N LYS A 9 -37.19 24.44 4.61
CA LYS A 9 -38.26 23.93 3.74
C LYS A 9 -38.27 22.39 3.65
N ARG A 10 -37.20 21.74 4.07
CA ARG A 10 -37.06 20.27 4.03
C ARG A 10 -36.45 19.75 5.32
N LEU A 11 -37.01 18.68 5.84
CA LEU A 11 -36.43 17.91 6.92
C LEU A 11 -35.73 16.66 6.35
N VAL A 12 -34.46 16.51 6.66
CA VAL A 12 -33.73 15.29 6.35
C VAL A 12 -33.53 14.51 7.65
N THR A 13 -34.12 13.33 7.73
CA THR A 13 -34.04 12.46 8.90
C THR A 13 -33.34 11.16 8.52
N PHE A 14 -32.31 10.79 9.27
CA PHE A 14 -31.65 9.50 9.15
C PHE A 14 -32.28 8.49 10.12
N THR A 15 -32.56 7.29 9.63
CA THR A 15 -33.00 6.19 10.50
C THR A 15 -31.87 5.83 11.47
N PRO A 16 -32.19 5.29 12.68
CA PRO A 16 -31.16 4.81 13.59
C PRO A 16 -30.20 3.81 12.93
N VAL A 17 -30.73 2.88 12.14
CA VAL A 17 -29.93 1.89 11.40
C VAL A 17 -28.98 2.55 10.39
N LEU A 18 -29.41 3.59 9.68
CA LEU A 18 -28.54 4.31 8.75
C LEU A 18 -27.46 5.09 9.48
N ARG A 19 -27.82 5.73 10.63
CA ARG A 19 -26.86 6.43 11.50
C ARG A 19 -25.78 5.48 12.04
N GLU A 20 -26.19 4.30 12.48
CA GLU A 20 -25.29 3.24 12.93
C GLU A 20 -24.34 2.83 11.80
N ARG A 21 -24.88 2.59 10.62
CA ARG A 21 -24.11 2.20 9.44
C ARG A 21 -23.16 3.28 8.92
N LEU A 22 -23.52 4.55 8.95
CA LEU A 22 -22.66 5.64 8.55
C LEU A 22 -21.50 5.88 9.52
N GLY A 23 -21.62 5.45 10.78
CA GLY A 23 -20.55 5.48 11.77
C GLY A 23 -19.65 4.25 11.80
N HIS A 24 -19.96 3.20 11.02
CA HIS A 24 -19.19 1.97 10.96
C HIS A 24 -18.51 1.83 9.59
N HIS A 25 -17.28 1.36 9.60
CA HIS A 25 -16.50 1.03 8.40
C HIS A 25 -16.97 -0.31 7.81
N ILE A 26 -18.25 -0.43 7.46
CA ILE A 26 -18.90 -1.70 7.13
C ILE A 26 -18.18 -2.47 6.02
N HIS A 27 -17.79 -1.78 4.96
CA HIS A 27 -17.10 -2.43 3.85
C HIS A 27 -15.70 -2.88 4.25
N GLY A 28 -14.98 -2.06 5.03
CA GLY A 28 -13.68 -2.39 5.60
C GLY A 28 -13.77 -3.57 6.58
N GLU A 29 -14.79 -3.60 7.44
CA GLU A 29 -15.04 -4.69 8.39
C GLU A 29 -15.30 -6.02 7.67
N ILE A 30 -16.22 -6.05 6.69
CA ILE A 30 -16.53 -7.25 5.90
C ILE A 30 -15.28 -7.73 5.15
N TRP A 31 -14.55 -6.80 4.55
CA TRP A 31 -13.30 -7.06 3.83
C TRP A 31 -12.24 -7.68 4.74
N ALA A 32 -11.96 -7.05 5.88
CA ALA A 32 -10.96 -7.52 6.83
C ALA A 32 -11.35 -8.86 7.47
N THR A 33 -12.64 -9.06 7.78
CA THR A 33 -13.16 -10.33 8.31
C THR A 33 -12.90 -11.45 7.32
N LYS A 34 -13.22 -11.25 6.03
CA LYS A 34 -13.01 -12.28 4.99
C LYS A 34 -11.52 -12.65 4.83
N ILE A 35 -10.62 -11.68 4.95
CA ILE A 35 -9.17 -11.95 4.93
C ILE A 35 -8.76 -12.80 6.13
N LYS A 36 -9.20 -12.44 7.33
CA LYS A 36 -8.87 -13.17 8.56
C LYS A 36 -9.42 -14.59 8.56
N GLU A 37 -10.66 -14.80 8.08
CA GLU A 37 -11.24 -16.11 7.84
C GLU A 37 -10.36 -16.94 6.90
N THR A 38 -9.95 -16.35 5.77
CA THR A 38 -9.11 -17.05 4.80
C THR A 38 -7.74 -17.38 5.37
N LEU A 39 -7.11 -16.47 6.14
CA LEU A 39 -5.85 -16.76 6.82
C LEU A 39 -6.01 -17.92 7.84
N LEU A 40 -7.13 -17.97 8.56
CA LEU A 40 -7.44 -19.05 9.49
C LEU A 40 -7.66 -20.39 8.74
N GLU A 41 -8.47 -20.41 7.68
CA GLU A 41 -8.73 -21.59 6.84
C GLU A 41 -7.44 -22.17 6.24
N LEU A 42 -6.49 -21.31 5.90
CA LEU A 42 -5.19 -21.70 5.35
C LEU A 42 -4.15 -22.07 6.45
N GLY A 43 -4.48 -21.92 7.74
CA GLY A 43 -3.54 -22.13 8.85
C GLY A 43 -2.42 -21.09 8.92
N LEU A 44 -2.67 -19.86 8.44
CA LEU A 44 -1.69 -18.77 8.32
C LEU A 44 -1.88 -17.64 9.33
N LEU A 45 -2.99 -17.61 10.07
CA LEU A 45 -3.41 -16.47 10.89
C LEU A 45 -2.39 -16.06 11.96
N GLU A 46 -1.72 -17.03 12.58
CA GLU A 46 -0.74 -16.79 13.67
C GLU A 46 0.71 -16.72 13.18
N ARG A 47 0.94 -16.98 11.90
CA ARG A 47 2.29 -16.94 11.31
C ARG A 47 2.78 -15.48 11.17
N PRO A 48 4.11 -15.27 11.07
CA PRO A 48 4.67 -13.94 10.80
C PRO A 48 4.04 -13.32 9.55
N LEU A 49 3.22 -12.28 9.72
CA LEU A 49 2.48 -11.63 8.64
C LEU A 49 3.13 -10.31 8.26
N HIS A 50 3.38 -10.15 6.97
CA HIS A 50 3.88 -8.93 6.35
C HIS A 50 2.84 -8.39 5.38
N ILE A 51 2.32 -7.19 5.66
CA ILE A 51 1.29 -6.55 4.85
C ILE A 51 1.96 -5.58 3.89
N ILE A 52 1.57 -5.62 2.61
CA ILE A 52 2.07 -4.70 1.59
C ILE A 52 0.87 -4.09 0.87
N SER A 53 0.71 -2.77 0.91
CA SER A 53 -0.20 -2.05 0.01
C SER A 53 0.57 -1.67 -1.25
N ALA A 54 0.21 -2.28 -2.38
CA ALA A 54 0.90 -2.13 -3.65
C ALA A 54 0.00 -2.55 -4.82
N ASN A 55 0.48 -2.32 -6.05
CA ASN A 55 -0.18 -2.92 -7.21
C ASN A 55 -0.12 -4.46 -7.15
N MET A 56 -1.16 -5.12 -7.70
CA MET A 56 -1.36 -6.57 -7.60
C MET A 56 -0.40 -7.43 -8.43
N HIS A 57 0.62 -6.86 -9.05
CA HIS A 57 1.51 -7.63 -9.92
C HIS A 57 2.99 -7.56 -9.54
N SER A 58 3.47 -6.49 -8.93
CA SER A 58 4.91 -6.33 -8.68
C SER A 58 5.46 -7.38 -7.72
N VAL A 59 4.78 -7.64 -6.60
CA VAL A 59 5.20 -8.66 -5.62
C VAL A 59 5.10 -10.06 -6.23
N MET A 60 3.98 -10.40 -6.85
CA MET A 60 3.79 -11.70 -7.52
C MET A 60 4.86 -11.93 -8.60
N ASN A 61 5.11 -10.94 -9.45
CA ASN A 61 6.12 -11.06 -10.49
C ASN A 61 7.52 -11.20 -9.92
N THR A 62 7.87 -10.47 -8.86
CA THR A 62 9.18 -10.57 -8.23
C THR A 62 9.41 -11.96 -7.63
N LEU A 63 8.40 -12.54 -6.99
CA LEU A 63 8.49 -13.86 -6.37
C LEU A 63 8.51 -15.01 -7.40
N TYR A 64 7.71 -14.90 -8.48
CA TYR A 64 7.46 -16.06 -9.35
C TYR A 64 7.95 -15.93 -10.80
N ALA A 65 8.26 -14.74 -11.32
CA ALA A 65 8.78 -14.62 -12.67
C ALA A 65 10.13 -15.35 -12.85
N PRO A 66 11.07 -15.33 -11.88
CA PRO A 66 12.34 -16.04 -12.02
C PRO A 66 12.17 -17.54 -12.29
N THR A 67 11.23 -18.18 -11.64
CA THR A 67 10.97 -19.63 -11.78
C THR A 67 10.05 -19.96 -12.95
N SER A 68 9.07 -19.10 -13.24
CA SER A 68 8.09 -19.35 -14.29
C SER A 68 8.59 -18.99 -15.68
N LEU A 69 9.52 -18.02 -15.83
CA LEU A 69 9.98 -17.49 -17.11
C LEU A 69 11.46 -17.83 -17.40
N THR A 70 11.88 -19.04 -17.04
CA THR A 70 13.27 -19.50 -17.21
C THR A 70 13.75 -19.50 -18.67
N THR A 71 12.86 -19.74 -19.62
CA THR A 71 13.19 -19.71 -21.06
C THR A 71 13.44 -18.28 -21.54
N GLU A 72 12.63 -17.34 -21.06
CA GLU A 72 12.73 -15.92 -21.35
C GLU A 72 13.99 -15.31 -20.70
N LEU A 73 14.31 -15.72 -19.47
CA LEU A 73 15.51 -15.30 -18.73
C LEU A 73 16.83 -15.75 -19.38
N LYS A 74 16.82 -16.80 -20.20
CA LYS A 74 18.00 -17.16 -21.00
C LYS A 74 18.31 -16.14 -22.11
N LYS A 75 17.35 -15.28 -22.45
CA LYS A 75 17.45 -14.33 -23.58
C LYS A 75 17.47 -12.87 -23.10
N LYS A 76 16.95 -12.57 -21.93
CA LYS A 76 16.80 -11.22 -21.38
C LYS A 76 17.16 -11.23 -19.90
N ASN A 77 17.60 -10.08 -19.37
CA ASN A 77 17.72 -9.90 -17.92
C ASN A 77 16.33 -9.76 -17.26
N ILE A 78 16.30 -9.84 -15.94
CA ILE A 78 15.05 -9.81 -15.17
C ILE A 78 14.32 -8.46 -15.30
N ASP A 79 15.05 -7.35 -15.43
CA ASP A 79 14.44 -6.02 -15.52
C ASP A 79 13.70 -5.84 -16.87
N ALA A 80 14.27 -6.34 -17.97
CA ALA A 80 13.59 -6.40 -19.27
C ALA A 80 12.34 -7.32 -19.24
N ILE A 81 12.35 -8.37 -18.41
CA ILE A 81 11.17 -9.21 -18.20
C ILE A 81 10.08 -8.44 -17.43
N TYR A 82 10.44 -7.63 -16.44
CA TYR A 82 9.46 -6.80 -15.74
C TYR A 82 8.85 -5.74 -16.68
N GLU A 83 9.63 -5.17 -17.58
CA GLU A 83 9.09 -4.29 -18.64
C GLU A 83 8.11 -5.05 -19.55
N ASP A 84 8.49 -6.25 -20.01
CA ASP A 84 7.58 -7.09 -20.79
C ASP A 84 6.29 -7.40 -20.02
N LEU A 85 6.38 -7.81 -18.76
CA LEU A 85 5.21 -8.11 -17.90
C LEU A 85 4.31 -6.89 -17.66
N SER A 86 4.87 -5.69 -17.69
CA SER A 86 4.13 -4.44 -17.55
C SER A 86 3.46 -3.99 -18.86
N ASN A 87 3.86 -4.57 -20.01
CA ASN A 87 3.27 -4.27 -21.31
C ASN A 87 1.89 -4.97 -21.45
N SER A 88 0.88 -4.24 -21.94
CA SER A 88 -0.47 -4.78 -22.18
C SER A 88 -0.50 -5.98 -23.14
N ALA A 89 0.41 -6.04 -24.10
CA ALA A 89 0.52 -7.13 -25.07
C ALA A 89 1.04 -8.47 -24.47
N SER A 90 1.60 -8.46 -23.26
CA SER A 90 2.22 -9.63 -22.63
C SER A 90 1.27 -10.53 -21.82
N GLY A 91 0.01 -10.62 -22.23
CA GLY A 91 -1.02 -11.41 -21.51
C GLY A 91 -0.62 -12.87 -21.27
N LYS A 92 0.08 -13.52 -22.24
CA LYS A 92 0.54 -14.91 -22.08
C LYS A 92 1.59 -15.07 -20.99
N LEU A 93 2.55 -14.12 -20.87
CA LEU A 93 3.58 -14.16 -19.83
C LEU A 93 2.96 -13.95 -18.46
N ARG A 94 2.08 -12.96 -18.32
CA ARG A 94 1.34 -12.70 -17.06
C ARG A 94 0.52 -13.91 -16.62
N THR A 95 -0.20 -14.55 -17.56
CA THR A 95 -0.96 -15.77 -17.25
C THR A 95 -0.06 -16.92 -16.79
N LYS A 96 1.14 -17.05 -17.37
CA LYS A 96 2.12 -18.07 -16.97
C LYS A 96 2.61 -17.83 -15.54
N VAL A 97 2.98 -16.58 -15.20
CA VAL A 97 3.40 -16.20 -13.84
C VAL A 97 2.27 -16.43 -12.84
N MET A 98 1.05 -15.97 -13.14
CA MET A 98 -0.13 -16.14 -12.28
C MET A 98 -0.42 -17.62 -11.99
N LYS A 99 -0.42 -18.48 -13.03
CA LYS A 99 -0.62 -19.93 -12.86
C LYS A 99 0.45 -20.55 -11.96
N THR A 100 1.71 -20.15 -12.14
CA THR A 100 2.81 -20.63 -11.30
C THR A 100 2.62 -20.18 -9.85
N ALA A 101 2.22 -18.93 -9.62
CA ALA A 101 1.98 -18.39 -8.28
C ALA A 101 0.85 -19.14 -7.57
N LEU A 102 -0.30 -19.33 -8.23
CA LEU A 102 -1.44 -20.10 -7.68
C LEU A 102 -1.08 -21.55 -7.34
N ALA A 103 -0.24 -22.18 -8.15
CA ALA A 103 0.21 -23.55 -7.90
C ALA A 103 1.26 -23.66 -6.77
N ASN A 104 1.93 -22.55 -6.40
CA ASN A 104 3.03 -22.55 -5.44
C ASN A 104 2.81 -21.59 -4.26
N GLY A 105 1.61 -21.56 -3.72
CA GLY A 105 1.33 -20.94 -2.42
C GLY A 105 0.71 -19.55 -2.46
N MET A 106 0.38 -19.01 -3.64
CA MET A 106 -0.44 -17.80 -3.72
C MET A 106 -1.94 -18.15 -3.63
N THR A 107 -2.66 -17.42 -2.81
CA THR A 107 -4.13 -17.38 -2.79
C THR A 107 -4.58 -15.99 -3.24
N TYR A 108 -5.51 -15.93 -4.18
CA TYR A 108 -6.10 -14.68 -4.65
C TYR A 108 -7.52 -14.53 -4.10
N LEU A 109 -7.78 -13.39 -3.48
CA LEU A 109 -9.09 -13.00 -2.96
C LEU A 109 -9.60 -11.83 -3.77
N GLU A 110 -10.61 -12.10 -4.60
CA GLU A 110 -11.40 -11.05 -5.23
C GLU A 110 -12.32 -10.43 -4.18
N ASP A 111 -12.30 -9.12 -4.06
CA ASP A 111 -13.16 -8.44 -3.09
C ASP A 111 -14.63 -8.46 -3.50
N LYS A 112 -15.48 -8.76 -2.52
CA LYS A 112 -16.95 -8.75 -2.64
C LYS A 112 -17.62 -7.97 -1.51
N SER A 113 -16.83 -7.28 -0.69
CA SER A 113 -17.32 -6.50 0.44
C SER A 113 -17.89 -5.14 0.03
N GLY A 114 -17.45 -4.64 -1.12
CA GLY A 114 -17.70 -3.28 -1.59
C GLY A 114 -16.54 -2.31 -1.32
N ALA A 115 -15.45 -2.76 -0.67
CA ALA A 115 -14.23 -1.98 -0.54
C ALA A 115 -13.49 -1.84 -1.89
N ASN A 116 -13.71 -2.79 -2.82
CA ASN A 116 -13.04 -2.88 -4.12
C ASN A 116 -11.52 -3.02 -4.03
N ILE A 117 -11.04 -3.71 -3.00
CA ILE A 117 -9.62 -3.97 -2.74
C ILE A 117 -9.37 -5.46 -2.82
N ASN A 118 -8.77 -5.92 -3.90
CA ASN A 118 -8.37 -7.31 -4.05
C ASN A 118 -7.14 -7.61 -3.18
N VAL A 119 -6.97 -8.89 -2.81
CA VAL A 119 -5.86 -9.32 -1.95
C VAL A 119 -5.17 -10.55 -2.53
N GLN A 120 -3.86 -10.59 -2.41
CA GLN A 120 -3.04 -11.78 -2.65
C GLN A 120 -2.36 -12.19 -1.34
N ILE A 121 -2.42 -13.47 -1.00
CA ILE A 121 -1.75 -14.05 0.16
C ILE A 121 -0.71 -15.04 -0.35
N PHE A 122 0.54 -14.86 0.05
CA PHE A 122 1.66 -15.70 -0.35
C PHE A 122 2.17 -16.48 0.87
N ASP A 123 2.02 -17.78 0.84
CA ASP A 123 2.63 -18.70 1.80
C ASP A 123 4.08 -19.01 1.35
N ILE A 124 5.05 -18.33 1.94
CA ILE A 124 6.44 -18.42 1.52
C ILE A 124 7.03 -19.82 1.78
N ALA A 125 6.52 -20.58 2.76
CA ALA A 125 6.93 -21.97 2.95
C ALA A 125 6.57 -22.90 1.78
N LYS A 126 5.58 -22.53 0.95
CA LYS A 126 5.26 -23.26 -0.27
C LYS A 126 6.14 -22.87 -1.45
N LEU A 127 6.66 -21.65 -1.43
CA LEU A 127 7.60 -21.15 -2.43
C LEU A 127 9.02 -21.64 -2.14
N ASP A 128 9.46 -21.55 -0.89
CA ASP A 128 10.75 -22.04 -0.42
C ASP A 128 10.56 -23.16 0.62
N LYS A 129 10.74 -24.38 0.16
CA LYS A 129 10.57 -25.59 0.99
C LYS A 129 11.69 -25.82 1.99
N SER A 130 12.74 -25.01 2.01
CA SER A 130 13.78 -25.04 3.03
C SER A 130 13.34 -24.38 4.35
N LEU A 131 12.30 -23.56 4.29
CA LEU A 131 11.77 -22.85 5.46
C LEU A 131 10.81 -23.72 6.27
N GLU A 132 10.90 -23.60 7.60
CA GLU A 132 9.95 -24.27 8.47
C GLU A 132 8.56 -23.62 8.35
N ALA A 133 7.55 -24.45 8.08
CA ALA A 133 6.19 -23.97 7.76
C ALA A 133 5.56 -23.09 8.85
N LYS A 134 5.91 -23.31 10.14
CA LYS A 134 5.33 -22.52 11.25
C LYS A 134 5.94 -21.13 11.39
N THR A 135 7.20 -20.97 11.02
CA THR A 135 7.97 -19.73 11.21
C THR A 135 8.18 -18.96 9.92
N ALA A 136 7.96 -19.61 8.78
CA ALA A 136 8.09 -18.96 7.49
C ALA A 136 7.11 -17.77 7.36
N PRO A 137 7.53 -16.66 6.73
CA PRO A 137 6.70 -15.48 6.58
C PRO A 137 5.48 -15.74 5.68
N VAL A 138 4.41 -15.02 5.97
CA VAL A 138 3.25 -14.86 5.10
C VAL A 138 3.26 -13.44 4.58
N ILE A 139 3.20 -13.25 3.29
CA ILE A 139 3.11 -11.93 2.67
C ILE A 139 1.68 -11.74 2.18
N MET A 140 1.03 -10.67 2.62
CA MET A 140 -0.28 -10.28 2.14
C MET A 140 -0.14 -8.97 1.36
N VAL A 141 -0.54 -8.99 0.10
CA VAL A 141 -0.59 -7.80 -0.74
C VAL A 141 -2.04 -7.38 -0.90
N MET A 142 -2.35 -6.16 -0.52
CA MET A 142 -3.63 -5.51 -0.77
C MET A 142 -3.49 -4.48 -1.89
N ASP A 143 -4.47 -4.43 -2.80
CA ASP A 143 -4.53 -3.40 -3.82
C ASP A 143 -4.73 -2.01 -3.20
N TYR A 144 -4.58 -0.96 -3.98
CA TYR A 144 -4.66 0.41 -3.49
C TYR A 144 -6.03 0.73 -2.91
N ALA A 145 -6.03 1.26 -1.69
CA ALA A 145 -7.14 2.00 -1.13
C ALA A 145 -7.01 3.48 -1.51
N PHE A 146 -8.10 4.23 -1.48
CA PHE A 146 -8.12 5.63 -1.85
C PHE A 146 -8.49 6.54 -0.68
N GLY A 147 -7.63 7.51 -0.36
CA GLY A 147 -7.87 8.51 0.67
C GLY A 147 -8.20 7.87 2.03
N GLU A 148 -9.31 8.30 2.65
CA GLU A 148 -9.73 7.80 3.97
C GLU A 148 -10.03 6.30 4.01
N GLN A 149 -10.35 5.67 2.87
CA GLN A 149 -10.52 4.22 2.79
C GLN A 149 -9.25 3.46 3.23
N ALA A 150 -8.07 4.07 3.05
CA ALA A 150 -6.81 3.51 3.54
C ALA A 150 -6.78 3.39 5.07
N TYR A 151 -7.36 4.37 5.79
CA TYR A 151 -7.56 4.27 7.23
C TYR A 151 -8.55 3.16 7.59
N GLU A 152 -9.74 3.19 6.98
CA GLU A 152 -10.82 2.26 7.29
C GLU A 152 -10.39 0.80 7.13
N THR A 153 -9.82 0.47 5.99
CA THR A 153 -9.41 -0.92 5.68
C THR A 153 -8.24 -1.38 6.53
N MET A 154 -7.22 -0.55 6.72
CA MET A 154 -6.07 -0.92 7.55
C MET A 154 -6.47 -1.00 9.03
N ASP A 155 -7.31 -0.09 9.52
CA ASP A 155 -7.80 -0.11 10.91
C ASP A 155 -8.59 -1.39 11.20
N GLU A 156 -9.52 -1.77 10.33
CA GLU A 156 -10.29 -3.00 10.47
C GLU A 156 -9.42 -4.26 10.32
N LEU A 157 -8.47 -4.24 9.41
CA LEU A 157 -7.54 -5.35 9.23
C LEU A 157 -6.69 -5.60 10.48
N LEU A 158 -6.17 -4.54 11.11
CA LEU A 158 -5.29 -4.64 12.27
C LEU A 158 -6.03 -4.86 13.61
N LYS A 159 -7.36 -4.91 13.61
CA LYS A 159 -8.14 -5.34 14.80
C LYS A 159 -7.95 -6.84 15.05
N PRO A 160 -8.09 -7.30 16.31
CA PRO A 160 -8.13 -8.71 16.63
C PRO A 160 -9.19 -9.47 15.83
N TYR A 161 -8.97 -10.73 15.56
CA TYR A 161 -9.99 -11.61 14.97
C TYR A 161 -10.77 -12.31 16.09
N THR A 162 -12.04 -12.02 16.20
CA THR A 162 -12.92 -12.57 17.23
C THR A 162 -13.90 -13.56 16.61
N THR A 163 -13.95 -14.76 17.16
CA THR A 163 -14.88 -15.85 16.80
C THR A 163 -15.61 -16.32 18.07
N GLU A 164 -16.55 -17.23 17.92
CA GLU A 164 -17.22 -17.88 19.07
C GLU A 164 -16.22 -18.62 19.99
N SER A 165 -15.09 -19.09 19.44
CA SER A 165 -14.04 -19.80 20.17
C SER A 165 -13.05 -18.88 20.89
N GLY A 166 -13.09 -17.58 20.67
CA GLY A 166 -12.21 -16.59 21.30
C GLY A 166 -11.65 -15.53 20.38
N THR A 167 -10.72 -14.78 20.91
CA THR A 167 -10.07 -13.66 20.19
C THR A 167 -8.61 -14.00 19.92
N THR A 168 -8.19 -13.88 18.66
CA THR A 168 -6.81 -14.13 18.20
C THR A 168 -6.20 -12.84 17.65
N LEU A 169 -4.96 -12.55 18.03
CA LEU A 169 -4.15 -11.47 17.43
C LEU A 169 -3.37 -12.02 16.25
N MET A 170 -3.40 -11.30 15.13
CA MET A 170 -2.50 -11.60 14.02
C MET A 170 -1.06 -11.23 14.38
N ASN A 171 -0.10 -12.05 13.98
CA ASN A 171 1.31 -11.81 14.22
C ASN A 171 1.92 -10.88 13.17
N VAL A 172 1.41 -9.63 13.09
CA VAL A 172 1.87 -8.63 12.12
C VAL A 172 3.29 -8.19 12.46
N LYS A 173 4.22 -8.44 11.54
CA LYS A 173 5.65 -8.10 11.66
C LYS A 173 6.00 -6.80 10.95
N SER A 174 5.36 -6.53 9.82
CA SER A 174 5.58 -5.28 9.11
C SER A 174 4.38 -4.86 8.28
N VAL A 175 4.29 -3.55 8.03
CA VAL A 175 3.39 -2.93 7.07
C VAL A 175 4.22 -2.11 6.10
N SER A 176 4.09 -2.38 4.81
CA SER A 176 4.82 -1.69 3.75
C SER A 176 3.82 -1.04 2.80
N ILE A 177 4.01 0.23 2.50
CA ILE A 177 3.17 1.00 1.60
C ILE A 177 4.03 1.51 0.45
N MET A 178 3.63 1.22 -0.77
CA MET A 178 4.30 1.74 -1.95
C MET A 178 3.27 2.18 -3.01
N GLY A 179 3.56 3.25 -3.70
CA GLY A 179 2.66 3.79 -4.70
C GLY A 179 3.27 4.93 -5.49
N LYS A 180 2.46 5.53 -6.35
CA LYS A 180 2.83 6.75 -7.05
C LYS A 180 2.42 7.98 -6.24
N ALA A 181 3.21 9.05 -6.33
CA ALA A 181 2.94 10.32 -5.67
C ALA A 181 3.42 11.49 -6.53
N GLY A 182 2.97 12.70 -6.23
CA GLY A 182 3.58 13.91 -6.78
C GLY A 182 4.86 14.24 -6.03
N ILE A 183 5.90 14.61 -6.76
CA ILE A 183 7.18 15.02 -6.18
C ILE A 183 7.30 16.55 -6.22
N LEU A 184 7.91 17.16 -5.21
CA LEU A 184 8.18 18.61 -5.19
C LEU A 184 9.63 18.93 -5.55
N GLN A 185 10.52 17.92 -5.49
CA GLN A 185 11.91 18.01 -5.86
C GLN A 185 12.26 16.78 -6.72
N GLY A 186 12.84 17.00 -7.90
CA GLY A 186 13.15 15.91 -8.84
C GLY A 186 12.10 15.73 -9.93
N GLY A 187 12.09 14.59 -10.58
CA GLY A 187 11.32 14.30 -11.79
C GLY A 187 10.59 12.96 -11.77
N LYS A 188 9.95 12.63 -12.89
CA LYS A 188 9.20 11.37 -13.05
C LYS A 188 10.08 10.14 -12.85
N GLY A 189 9.62 9.22 -12.01
CA GLY A 189 10.29 7.97 -11.72
C GLY A 189 11.22 8.03 -10.53
N ASP A 190 11.61 9.22 -10.05
CA ASP A 190 12.41 9.37 -8.85
C ASP A 190 11.67 8.83 -7.62
N ILE A 191 12.41 8.46 -6.58
CA ILE A 191 11.88 7.77 -5.42
C ILE A 191 11.88 8.70 -4.21
N MET A 192 10.81 8.63 -3.43
CA MET A 192 10.63 9.35 -2.18
C MET A 192 10.51 8.36 -1.02
N ILE A 193 11.33 8.55 0.01
CA ILE A 193 11.32 7.76 1.25
C ILE A 193 10.89 8.67 2.41
N PRO A 194 9.62 8.65 2.81
CA PRO A 194 9.13 9.54 3.85
C PRO A 194 9.56 9.11 5.25
N ASN A 195 9.73 10.11 6.12
CA ASN A 195 9.92 9.95 7.55
C ASN A 195 8.73 10.48 8.38
N ALA A 196 7.81 11.19 7.73
CA ALA A 196 6.57 11.67 8.32
C ALA A 196 5.49 11.87 7.24
N HIS A 197 4.22 11.74 7.64
CA HIS A 197 3.07 12.19 6.86
C HIS A 197 2.38 13.34 7.58
N LEU A 198 2.16 14.43 6.86
CA LEU A 198 1.48 15.63 7.34
C LEU A 198 0.08 15.65 6.72
N PHE A 199 -0.96 15.90 7.50
CA PHE A 199 -2.32 15.96 6.96
C PHE A 199 -2.63 17.39 6.49
N GLU A 200 -3.06 17.57 5.24
CA GLU A 200 -3.31 18.90 4.65
C GLU A 200 -4.35 19.72 5.41
N GLY A 201 -5.43 19.09 5.83
CA GLY A 201 -6.59 19.77 6.40
C GLY A 201 -6.58 19.95 7.92
N THR A 202 -5.61 19.38 8.63
CA THR A 202 -5.56 19.38 10.10
C THR A 202 -4.13 19.58 10.61
N ALA A 203 -3.97 19.73 11.93
CA ALA A 203 -2.66 19.79 12.57
C ALA A 203 -2.06 18.40 12.84
N ASP A 204 -2.65 17.34 12.28
CA ASP A 204 -2.21 15.97 12.53
C ASP A 204 -0.94 15.63 11.75
N ASN A 205 0.07 15.20 12.47
CA ASN A 205 1.37 14.82 11.93
C ASN A 205 1.71 13.42 12.42
N TYR A 206 2.16 12.57 11.53
CA TYR A 206 2.45 11.16 11.80
C TYR A 206 3.93 10.86 11.48
N PRO A 207 4.86 11.18 12.39
CA PRO A 207 6.26 10.77 12.26
C PRO A 207 6.42 9.28 12.54
N PHE A 208 7.36 8.64 11.86
CA PHE A 208 7.68 7.23 12.03
C PHE A 208 9.14 6.95 11.65
N VAL A 209 9.64 5.80 12.09
CA VAL A 209 10.92 5.28 11.63
C VAL A 209 10.66 4.42 10.40
N ASN A 210 11.12 4.87 9.25
CA ASN A 210 11.04 4.11 8.01
C ASN A 210 12.19 3.08 7.97
N GLU A 211 11.86 1.79 7.76
CA GLU A 211 12.88 0.75 7.60
C GLU A 211 13.63 0.85 6.27
N LEU A 212 13.01 1.45 5.23
CA LEU A 212 13.70 1.78 4.00
C LEU A 212 14.51 3.06 4.17
N LYS A 213 15.72 3.05 3.62
CA LYS A 213 16.64 4.19 3.64
C LYS A 213 17.02 4.58 2.21
N VAL A 214 17.55 5.80 2.05
CA VAL A 214 18.05 6.29 0.75
C VAL A 214 19.10 5.33 0.19
N GLU A 215 20.01 4.87 1.05
CA GLU A 215 21.11 3.98 0.69
C GLU A 215 20.64 2.62 0.14
N ASP A 216 19.42 2.22 0.46
CA ASP A 216 18.81 0.98 -0.05
C ASP A 216 18.47 1.04 -1.53
N LEU A 217 18.23 2.22 -2.08
CA LEU A 217 17.68 2.45 -3.41
C LEU A 217 18.51 3.40 -4.28
N GLU A 218 19.49 4.12 -3.70
CA GLU A 218 20.39 4.98 -4.46
C GLU A 218 21.31 4.21 -5.42
N ASN A 219 21.95 4.91 -6.34
CA ASN A 219 22.88 4.35 -7.33
C ASN A 219 22.25 3.34 -8.30
N GLN A 220 20.92 3.32 -8.41
CA GLN A 220 20.16 2.49 -9.35
C GLN A 220 19.76 3.27 -10.62
N GLY A 221 20.31 4.48 -10.83
CA GLY A 221 19.99 5.34 -11.97
C GLY A 221 18.61 6.01 -11.87
N LEU A 222 18.17 6.28 -10.64
CA LEU A 222 17.07 7.13 -10.24
C LEU A 222 17.53 7.94 -9.03
N ASP A 223 17.05 9.17 -8.89
CA ASP A 223 17.30 9.96 -7.71
C ASP A 223 16.37 9.53 -6.58
N VAL A 224 16.89 9.58 -5.35
CA VAL A 224 16.15 9.17 -4.14
C VAL A 224 16.18 10.30 -3.14
N TYR A 225 15.01 10.70 -2.68
CA TYR A 225 14.83 11.81 -1.74
C TYR A 225 14.21 11.32 -0.44
N ASP A 226 14.62 11.87 0.69
CA ASP A 226 13.99 11.66 1.99
C ASP A 226 13.48 12.97 2.59
N GLY A 227 12.38 12.86 3.36
CA GLY A 227 11.74 14.01 3.98
C GLY A 227 10.30 13.72 4.39
N SER A 228 9.51 14.76 4.60
CA SER A 228 8.09 14.60 4.91
C SER A 228 7.26 14.51 3.64
N MET A 229 6.14 13.79 3.72
CA MET A 229 5.10 13.79 2.68
C MET A 229 3.85 14.50 3.19
N ILE A 230 3.13 15.17 2.29
CA ILE A 230 1.82 15.74 2.60
C ILE A 230 0.72 14.80 2.09
N THR A 231 -0.18 14.40 2.97
CA THR A 231 -1.40 13.70 2.59
C THR A 231 -2.49 14.72 2.28
N VAL A 232 -2.82 14.83 0.99
CA VAL A 232 -3.83 15.79 0.50
C VAL A 232 -5.20 15.14 0.39
N MET A 233 -6.26 15.93 0.60
CA MET A 233 -7.65 15.43 0.52
C MET A 233 -8.17 15.32 -0.92
N GLY A 234 -7.45 15.86 -1.89
CA GLY A 234 -7.85 15.82 -3.29
C GLY A 234 -6.80 16.42 -4.21
N THR A 235 -6.92 16.12 -5.50
CA THR A 235 -5.93 16.50 -6.52
C THR A 235 -6.27 17.80 -7.26
N SER A 236 -7.50 18.29 -7.13
CA SER A 236 -8.05 19.35 -7.98
C SER A 236 -7.81 20.78 -7.48
N LEU A 237 -7.38 20.96 -6.23
CA LEU A 237 -7.22 22.27 -5.60
C LEU A 237 -5.81 22.52 -5.07
N GLN A 238 -4.80 21.99 -5.76
CA GLN A 238 -3.42 22.20 -5.35
C GLN A 238 -2.98 23.65 -5.56
N ASN A 239 -2.70 24.33 -4.45
CA ASN A 239 -2.15 25.66 -4.46
C ASN A 239 -0.63 25.58 -4.49
N LYS A 240 -0.02 26.04 -5.61
CA LYS A 240 1.44 26.04 -5.79
C LYS A 240 2.20 26.83 -4.73
N ASP A 241 1.62 27.89 -4.19
CA ASP A 241 2.30 28.71 -3.18
C ASP A 241 2.32 27.98 -1.82
N ILE A 242 1.27 27.26 -1.49
CA ILE A 242 1.23 26.38 -0.31
C ILE A 242 2.23 25.24 -0.47
N LEU A 243 2.29 24.59 -1.63
CA LEU A 243 3.25 23.52 -1.88
C LEU A 243 4.70 24.02 -1.79
N ARG A 244 5.01 25.21 -2.34
CA ARG A 244 6.32 25.86 -2.21
C ARG A 244 6.66 26.17 -0.75
N PHE A 245 5.68 26.66 0.02
CA PHE A 245 5.88 26.92 1.44
C PHE A 245 6.27 25.64 2.19
N PHE A 246 5.54 24.56 2.01
CA PHE A 246 5.85 23.29 2.66
C PHE A 246 7.21 22.73 2.22
N HIS A 247 7.54 22.85 0.94
CA HIS A 247 8.82 22.37 0.39
C HIS A 247 10.01 23.16 0.92
N HIS A 248 9.92 24.51 0.97
CA HIS A 248 11.02 25.37 1.39
C HIS A 248 11.08 25.65 2.89
N SER A 249 10.07 25.26 3.65
CA SER A 249 10.03 25.44 5.09
C SER A 249 10.77 24.33 5.83
N THR A 250 10.85 24.45 7.16
CA THR A 250 11.42 23.42 8.05
C THR A 250 10.67 22.09 8.03
N TRP A 251 9.50 22.02 7.39
CA TRP A 251 8.76 20.78 7.18
C TRP A 251 9.44 19.83 6.20
N ASN A 252 10.29 20.35 5.33
CA ASN A 252 11.03 19.57 4.32
C ASN A 252 10.13 18.59 3.57
N VAL A 253 9.02 19.07 3.01
CA VAL A 253 8.08 18.24 2.27
C VAL A 253 8.66 17.96 0.89
N ILE A 254 8.89 16.68 0.60
CA ILE A 254 9.46 16.21 -0.66
C ILE A 254 8.40 15.81 -1.70
N GLY A 255 7.18 15.54 -1.26
CA GLY A 255 6.10 15.13 -2.15
C GLY A 255 4.73 15.11 -1.49
N LEU A 256 3.73 14.73 -2.27
CA LEU A 256 2.34 14.68 -1.84
C LEU A 256 1.64 13.42 -2.39
N GLU A 257 0.79 12.84 -1.55
CA GLU A 257 -0.01 11.65 -1.81
C GLU A 257 -1.37 11.77 -1.08
N MET A 258 -2.21 10.77 -1.12
CA MET A 258 -3.58 10.86 -0.57
C MET A 258 -3.89 9.85 0.54
N GLU A 259 -2.98 8.95 0.87
CA GLU A 259 -3.24 7.77 1.72
C GLU A 259 -2.29 7.60 2.90
N GLY A 260 -1.08 8.16 2.84
CA GLY A 260 0.01 7.87 3.79
C GLY A 260 -0.32 8.17 5.23
N ALA A 261 -0.86 9.36 5.53
CA ALA A 261 -1.29 9.70 6.89
C ALA A 261 -2.44 8.80 7.38
N HIS A 262 -3.34 8.39 6.50
CA HIS A 262 -4.44 7.48 6.82
C HIS A 262 -3.92 6.11 7.25
N TYR A 263 -3.00 5.52 6.48
CA TYR A 263 -2.35 4.25 6.86
C TYR A 263 -1.59 4.39 8.18
N GLN A 264 -0.79 5.44 8.33
CA GLN A 264 0.04 5.62 9.52
C GLN A 264 -0.80 5.84 10.78
N LYS A 265 -1.92 6.56 10.68
CA LYS A 265 -2.90 6.72 11.75
C LYS A 265 -3.46 5.36 12.20
N ALA A 266 -3.85 4.50 11.26
CA ALA A 266 -4.37 3.17 11.57
C ALA A 266 -3.31 2.28 12.24
N ILE A 267 -2.07 2.28 11.74
CA ILE A 267 -0.96 1.51 12.30
C ILE A 267 -0.64 1.97 13.73
N GLN A 268 -0.57 3.30 13.96
CA GLN A 268 -0.30 3.84 15.30
C GLN A 268 -1.47 3.57 16.26
N ALA A 269 -2.72 3.64 15.80
CA ALA A 269 -3.87 3.29 16.61
C ALA A 269 -3.85 1.80 17.02
N ALA A 270 -3.50 0.92 16.10
CA ALA A 270 -3.41 -0.51 16.34
C ALA A 270 -2.28 -0.88 17.31
N SER A 271 -1.09 -0.28 17.13
CA SER A 271 0.08 -0.58 17.97
C SER A 271 0.04 0.12 19.32
N ARG A 272 -0.10 1.46 19.34
CA ARG A 272 0.11 2.28 20.54
C ARG A 272 -1.15 2.47 21.40
N ILE A 273 -2.35 2.37 20.80
CA ILE A 273 -3.61 2.62 21.52
C ILE A 273 -4.29 1.32 21.87
N ARG A 274 -4.52 0.44 20.88
CA ARG A 274 -5.24 -0.83 21.09
C ARG A 274 -4.36 -1.98 21.50
N GLY A 275 -3.06 -1.94 21.20
CA GLY A 275 -2.16 -3.07 21.42
C GLY A 275 -2.54 -4.34 20.63
N SER A 276 -3.27 -4.16 19.50
CA SER A 276 -3.70 -5.27 18.65
C SER A 276 -2.58 -5.79 17.74
N ILE A 277 -1.55 -5.00 17.53
CA ILE A 277 -0.26 -5.38 16.95
C ILE A 277 0.86 -4.87 17.87
N LYS A 278 2.07 -5.39 17.70
CA LYS A 278 3.21 -4.99 18.53
C LYS A 278 3.69 -3.58 18.20
N ASP A 279 4.27 -2.88 19.18
CA ASP A 279 4.83 -1.53 18.99
C ASP A 279 6.09 -1.53 18.12
N ASP A 280 6.79 -2.66 18.04
CA ASP A 280 7.98 -2.87 17.21
C ASP A 280 7.66 -3.29 15.76
N VAL A 281 6.39 -3.15 15.35
CA VAL A 281 5.99 -3.38 13.96
C VAL A 281 6.83 -2.53 13.02
N LYS A 282 7.49 -3.17 12.07
CA LYS A 282 8.33 -2.49 11.08
C LYS A 282 7.46 -1.79 10.04
N VAL A 283 7.75 -0.55 9.75
CA VAL A 283 6.99 0.25 8.77
C VAL A 283 7.91 0.64 7.63
N ARG A 284 7.41 0.48 6.38
CA ARG A 284 8.11 0.87 5.17
C ARG A 284 7.19 1.69 4.30
N TYR A 285 7.66 2.85 3.90
CA TYR A 285 6.99 3.68 2.90
C TYR A 285 7.98 4.05 1.81
N ALA A 286 7.59 3.87 0.56
CA ALA A 286 8.32 4.41 -0.57
C ALA A 286 7.33 4.78 -1.69
N TYR A 287 7.50 5.95 -2.26
CA TYR A 287 6.72 6.42 -3.37
C TYR A 287 7.61 6.69 -4.58
N TYR A 288 7.06 6.55 -5.77
CA TYR A 288 7.74 6.94 -6.99
C TYR A 288 6.98 8.07 -7.69
N ALA A 289 7.72 9.02 -8.23
CA ALA A 289 7.18 10.25 -8.76
C ALA A 289 6.38 10.02 -10.04
N SER A 290 5.10 10.41 -10.04
CA SER A 290 4.25 10.44 -11.24
C SER A 290 4.38 11.76 -12.00
N ASP A 291 4.58 12.85 -11.29
CA ASP A 291 4.62 14.23 -11.79
C ASP A 291 5.20 15.16 -10.74
N ASN A 292 5.53 16.38 -11.17
CA ASN A 292 5.91 17.48 -10.27
C ASN A 292 4.87 18.60 -10.39
N PRO A 293 3.97 18.78 -9.39
CA PRO A 293 2.92 19.79 -9.47
C PRO A 293 3.42 21.24 -9.42
N LEU A 294 4.67 21.48 -9.07
CA LEU A 294 5.29 22.81 -9.13
C LEU A 294 5.67 23.20 -10.56
N GLU A 295 5.84 22.22 -11.45
CA GLU A 295 6.10 22.45 -12.86
C GLU A 295 4.83 22.84 -13.62
N THR A 296 5.01 23.56 -14.73
CA THR A 296 3.89 24.02 -15.57
C THR A 296 3.31 22.86 -16.38
N GLY A 297 2.00 22.69 -16.31
CA GLY A 297 1.29 21.64 -17.06
C GLY A 297 1.34 20.26 -16.42
N SER A 298 1.92 20.11 -15.25
CA SER A 298 1.92 18.87 -14.47
C SER A 298 0.81 18.88 -13.42
N THR A 299 0.06 17.79 -13.29
CA THR A 299 -0.95 17.58 -12.25
C THR A 299 -0.93 16.13 -11.77
N LEU A 300 -1.26 15.85 -10.52
CA LEU A 300 -1.38 14.49 -9.95
C LEU A 300 -2.31 13.58 -10.75
N ALA A 301 -3.20 14.14 -11.55
CA ALA A 301 -4.14 13.44 -12.40
C ALA A 301 -3.62 13.21 -13.84
N SER A 302 -2.43 13.69 -14.20
CA SER A 302 -1.93 13.70 -15.58
C SER A 302 -1.41 12.35 -16.05
N GLY A 303 -2.28 11.34 -16.08
CA GLY A 303 -2.02 10.10 -16.83
C GLY A 303 -1.14 9.07 -16.18
N GLY A 304 -1.03 7.92 -16.81
CA GLY A 304 -0.15 6.83 -16.37
C GLY A 304 1.32 7.14 -16.62
N LEU A 305 2.19 6.63 -15.74
CA LEU A 305 3.65 6.73 -15.89
C LEU A 305 4.19 5.94 -17.11
N GLY A 306 3.34 5.09 -17.71
CA GLY A 306 3.79 4.20 -18.78
C GLY A 306 4.93 3.31 -18.31
N THR A 307 5.96 3.17 -19.14
CA THR A 307 7.16 2.36 -18.82
C THR A 307 8.06 3.01 -17.78
N THR A 308 8.00 4.32 -17.56
CA THR A 308 8.83 5.05 -16.57
C THR A 308 8.58 4.57 -15.14
N GLY A 309 7.33 4.17 -14.80
CA GLY A 309 7.00 3.66 -13.48
C GLY A 309 7.46 2.22 -13.21
N VAL A 310 7.89 1.47 -14.22
CA VAL A 310 8.25 0.05 -14.06
C VAL A 310 9.50 -0.10 -13.19
N LYS A 311 10.57 0.59 -13.53
CA LYS A 311 11.85 0.50 -12.82
C LYS A 311 11.71 0.82 -11.33
N PRO A 312 11.19 2.00 -10.91
CA PRO A 312 11.05 2.31 -9.48
C PRO A 312 10.13 1.32 -8.75
N THR A 313 9.02 0.90 -9.37
CA THR A 313 8.12 -0.10 -8.79
C THR A 313 8.85 -1.38 -8.41
N TYR A 314 9.65 -1.94 -9.31
CA TYR A 314 10.36 -3.19 -9.03
C TYR A 314 11.59 -3.01 -8.14
N LEU A 315 12.27 -1.86 -8.17
CA LEU A 315 13.34 -1.55 -7.22
C LEU A 315 12.80 -1.53 -5.78
N ILE A 316 11.71 -0.79 -5.53
CA ILE A 316 11.07 -0.72 -4.22
C ILE A 316 10.56 -2.10 -3.80
N THR A 317 9.86 -2.81 -4.69
CA THR A 317 9.33 -4.16 -4.39
C THR A 317 10.43 -5.14 -4.01
N LYS A 318 11.53 -5.18 -4.79
CA LYS A 318 12.69 -6.04 -4.50
C LYS A 318 13.26 -5.75 -3.11
N LYS A 319 13.46 -4.46 -2.76
CA LYS A 319 14.04 -4.08 -1.48
C LYS A 319 13.11 -4.43 -0.32
N ILE A 320 11.80 -4.20 -0.45
CA ILE A 320 10.81 -4.61 0.57
C ILE A 320 10.88 -6.13 0.79
N LEU A 321 10.86 -6.91 -0.29
CA LEU A 321 10.92 -8.37 -0.20
C LEU A 321 12.25 -8.87 0.37
N GLU A 322 13.37 -8.26 0.00
CA GLU A 322 14.69 -8.57 0.57
C GLU A 322 14.69 -8.39 2.10
N GLN A 323 14.16 -7.29 2.60
CA GLN A 323 14.08 -7.02 4.04
C GLN A 323 13.03 -7.88 4.78
N ILE A 324 12.08 -8.48 4.08
CA ILE A 324 11.10 -9.41 4.68
C ILE A 324 11.64 -10.84 4.74
N LEU A 325 12.41 -11.24 3.72
CA LEU A 325 12.84 -12.64 3.54
C LEU A 325 14.22 -12.94 4.15
N ASN A 326 15.01 -11.90 4.50
CA ASN A 326 16.28 -12.01 5.21
C ASN A 326 16.08 -11.75 6.72
#